data_003fac63bcf315137dba90965de89502
#
_entry.id   003fac63bcf315137dba90965de89502
#
_cell.length_a   1.000
_cell.length_b   1.000
_cell.length_c   1.000
_cell.angle_alpha   90.00
_cell.angle_beta   90.00
_cell.angle_gamma   90.00
#
_symmetry.space_group_name_H-M   'P 1'
#
loop_
_entity.id
_entity.type
_entity.pdbx_description
1 polymer ?
#
loop_
_entity_poly.entity_id
_entity_poly.type
_entity_poly.pdbx_seq_one_letter_code
_entity_poly.pdbx_strand_id
1 'polypeptide(L)'
;MGKWIHASAAALLLLILLTPLTTYASELHFATLQERLIADGLDANLVRSVYQNPLVKLELEVVAANLVRSEATLNYGQFLSKYSVHKAKRYIERHGTSLEEANQRFGVEPPVVVAVLMVETALGTYPGKYQTINVLSTMAVSQEPAVREKIFAALTEEQKQMQSRAVMSKRLTKRASRSYRELKAVLNYAHKNDIDPFTIFGSSEGAIGIPQFLPSNIEHYGRDGDGDGRIDLFNHPDAIASVANFLRAHRWGKAQGDKEKKKVILYYNRSIYYADTVFTLAQKLNGNKPL
;
A
#
# COMPACT_ATOMS: atom_id res chain seq x y z
N MET A 1 26.49 -65.25 47.09
CA MET A 1 26.80 -63.85 47.32
C MET A 1 27.15 -63.22 45.96
N GLY A 2 26.16 -62.75 45.22
CA GLY A 2 26.33 -62.20 43.89
C GLY A 2 26.14 -60.68 43.90
N LYS A 3 27.14 -59.94 43.42
CA LYS A 3 27.08 -58.48 43.27
C LYS A 3 26.52 -58.13 41.88
N TRP A 4 25.43 -57.40 41.88
CA TRP A 4 24.82 -56.81 40.68
C TRP A 4 25.51 -55.46 40.39
N ILE A 5 26.08 -55.33 39.19
CA ILE A 5 26.64 -54.08 38.66
C ILE A 5 25.53 -53.44 37.83
N HIS A 6 25.04 -52.29 38.26
CA HIS A 6 24.12 -51.48 37.44
C HIS A 6 24.94 -50.63 36.48
N ALA A 7 24.78 -50.87 35.18
CA ALA A 7 25.29 -50.00 34.14
C ALA A 7 24.18 -48.97 33.77
N SER A 8 24.42 -47.74 34.12
CA SER A 8 23.57 -46.61 33.70
C SER A 8 23.95 -46.20 32.29
N ALA A 9 23.04 -46.45 31.33
CA ALA A 9 23.17 -45.93 29.98
C ALA A 9 22.64 -44.49 29.96
N ALA A 10 23.53 -43.52 29.82
CA ALA A 10 23.16 -42.12 29.58
C ALA A 10 22.79 -41.97 28.10
N ALA A 11 21.51 -41.83 27.81
CA ALA A 11 21.03 -41.51 26.46
C ALA A 11 21.25 -40.01 26.21
N LEU A 12 22.21 -39.68 25.35
CA LEU A 12 22.47 -38.32 24.87
C LEU A 12 21.39 -38.00 23.82
N LEU A 13 20.37 -37.21 24.22
CA LEU A 13 19.36 -36.68 23.30
C LEU A 13 20.01 -35.57 22.47
N LEU A 14 20.36 -35.88 21.21
CA LEU A 14 20.78 -34.89 20.24
C LEU A 14 19.54 -34.10 19.78
N LEU A 15 19.32 -32.92 20.35
CA LEU A 15 18.30 -31.98 19.87
C LEU A 15 18.83 -31.35 18.59
N ILE A 16 18.46 -31.93 17.43
CA ILE A 16 18.66 -31.29 16.12
C ILE A 16 17.61 -30.17 16.06
N LEU A 17 18.04 -28.92 16.24
CA LEU A 17 17.28 -27.74 15.95
C LEU A 17 17.03 -27.69 14.42
N LEU A 18 15.90 -28.22 13.99
CA LEU A 18 15.37 -28.03 12.65
C LEU A 18 14.96 -26.56 12.52
N THR A 19 15.91 -25.69 12.16
CA THR A 19 15.55 -24.37 11.61
C THR A 19 14.80 -24.63 10.30
N PRO A 20 13.60 -24.06 10.11
CA PRO A 20 12.83 -24.34 8.91
C PRO A 20 13.60 -23.85 7.68
N LEU A 21 13.80 -24.75 6.71
CA LEU A 21 14.45 -24.48 5.40
C LEU A 21 13.83 -23.26 4.67
N THR A 22 12.61 -22.89 5.02
CA THR A 22 11.89 -21.73 4.46
C THR A 22 12.53 -20.39 4.81
N THR A 23 13.14 -20.24 5.99
CA THR A 23 13.83 -18.99 6.39
C THR A 23 15.11 -18.79 5.56
N TYR A 24 15.85 -19.83 5.26
CA TYR A 24 17.09 -19.75 4.49
C TYR A 24 16.85 -19.36 3.02
N ALA A 25 15.74 -19.80 2.43
CA ALA A 25 15.42 -19.49 1.03
C ALA A 25 14.92 -18.04 0.84
N SER A 26 14.27 -17.43 1.83
CA SER A 26 13.86 -16.04 1.75
C SER A 26 15.02 -15.07 1.93
N GLU A 27 15.98 -15.37 2.80
CA GLU A 27 17.20 -14.57 2.98
C GLU A 27 18.00 -14.42 1.67
N LEU A 28 18.11 -15.49 0.89
CA LEU A 28 18.89 -15.48 -0.35
C LEU A 28 18.29 -14.55 -1.43
N HIS A 29 16.94 -14.42 -1.47
CA HIS A 29 16.27 -13.58 -2.47
C HIS A 29 16.35 -12.09 -2.17
N PHE A 30 16.58 -11.72 -0.91
CA PHE A 30 16.62 -10.33 -0.49
C PHE A 30 18.01 -9.83 -0.11
N ALA A 31 19.07 -10.66 -0.21
CA ALA A 31 20.42 -10.27 0.19
C ALA A 31 20.90 -9.01 -0.55
N THR A 32 20.88 -9.04 -1.89
CA THR A 32 21.27 -7.88 -2.71
C THR A 32 20.39 -6.66 -2.46
N LEU A 33 19.10 -6.88 -2.18
CA LEU A 33 18.17 -5.79 -1.83
C LEU A 33 18.56 -5.13 -0.51
N GLN A 34 18.92 -5.91 0.51
CA GLN A 34 19.37 -5.41 1.81
C GLN A 34 20.64 -4.57 1.67
N GLU A 35 21.65 -5.10 0.96
CA GLU A 35 22.89 -4.38 0.69
C GLU A 35 22.63 -3.04 0.00
N ARG A 36 21.76 -3.03 -0.99
CA ARG A 36 21.37 -1.82 -1.70
C ARG A 36 20.64 -0.81 -0.82
N LEU A 37 19.72 -1.26 0.04
CA LEU A 37 19.00 -0.40 0.99
C LEU A 37 19.97 0.28 1.97
N ILE A 38 20.94 -0.48 2.49
CA ILE A 38 21.98 0.02 3.41
C ILE A 38 22.90 1.00 2.68
N ALA A 39 23.36 0.66 1.48
CA ALA A 39 24.20 1.54 0.66
C ALA A 39 23.50 2.86 0.30
N ASP A 40 22.18 2.84 0.14
CA ASP A 40 21.34 4.02 -0.12
C ASP A 40 20.97 4.80 1.18
N GLY A 41 21.59 4.45 2.31
CA GLY A 41 21.54 5.23 3.56
C GLY A 41 20.45 4.83 4.55
N LEU A 42 19.77 3.70 4.39
CA LEU A 42 18.88 3.20 5.43
C LEU A 42 19.71 2.61 6.58
N ASP A 43 19.18 2.72 7.81
CA ASP A 43 19.81 2.13 8.99
C ASP A 43 20.02 0.62 8.81
N ALA A 44 21.25 0.16 8.97
CA ALA A 44 21.63 -1.23 8.74
C ALA A 44 20.94 -2.19 9.71
N ASN A 45 20.72 -1.77 10.98
CA ASN A 45 20.06 -2.61 11.98
C ASN A 45 18.56 -2.75 11.66
N LEU A 46 17.93 -1.64 11.25
CA LEU A 46 16.55 -1.66 10.77
C LEU A 46 16.39 -2.62 9.59
N VAL A 47 17.22 -2.47 8.54
CA VAL A 47 17.13 -3.33 7.35
C VAL A 47 17.33 -4.80 7.73
N ARG A 48 18.37 -5.13 8.50
CA ARG A 48 18.60 -6.52 8.91
C ARG A 48 17.49 -7.08 9.77
N SER A 49 16.97 -6.33 10.75
CA SER A 49 15.89 -6.78 11.63
C SER A 49 14.63 -7.09 10.84
N VAL A 50 14.32 -6.26 9.82
CA VAL A 50 13.19 -6.49 8.92
C VAL A 50 13.37 -7.78 8.12
N TYR A 51 14.51 -7.97 7.45
CA TYR A 51 14.70 -9.13 6.58
C TYR A 51 15.05 -10.43 7.30
N GLN A 52 15.40 -10.38 8.58
CA GLN A 52 15.49 -11.54 9.48
C GLN A 52 14.15 -11.95 10.09
N ASN A 53 13.12 -11.13 9.95
CA ASN A 53 11.80 -11.45 10.47
C ASN A 53 11.17 -12.61 9.68
N PRO A 54 10.65 -13.66 10.36
CA PRO A 54 10.03 -14.82 9.70
C PRO A 54 8.77 -14.49 8.89
N LEU A 55 8.20 -13.30 9.05
CA LEU A 55 7.08 -12.82 8.24
C LEU A 55 7.49 -12.33 6.84
N VAL A 56 8.80 -12.16 6.58
CA VAL A 56 9.30 -11.78 5.26
C VAL A 56 9.14 -12.94 4.29
N LYS A 57 8.48 -12.65 3.17
CA LYS A 57 8.24 -13.63 2.11
C LYS A 57 8.07 -12.96 0.74
N LEU A 58 8.20 -13.74 -0.31
CA LEU A 58 7.82 -13.32 -1.66
C LEU A 58 6.29 -13.44 -1.83
N GLU A 59 5.65 -12.36 -2.25
CA GLU A 59 4.23 -12.29 -2.62
C GLU A 59 4.05 -12.54 -4.13
N LEU A 60 4.42 -13.76 -4.57
CA LEU A 60 4.54 -14.11 -5.99
C LEU A 60 3.21 -14.01 -6.73
N GLU A 61 2.14 -14.61 -6.18
CA GLU A 61 0.81 -14.63 -6.78
C GLU A 61 0.22 -13.22 -6.89
N VAL A 62 0.45 -12.38 -5.86
CA VAL A 62 0.00 -11.00 -5.83
C VAL A 62 0.66 -10.18 -6.93
N VAL A 63 1.98 -10.30 -7.05
CA VAL A 63 2.75 -9.57 -8.07
C VAL A 63 2.43 -10.11 -9.47
N ALA A 64 2.27 -11.42 -9.64
CA ALA A 64 1.88 -12.04 -10.90
C ALA A 64 0.50 -11.55 -11.38
N ALA A 65 -0.51 -11.57 -10.50
CA ALA A 65 -1.86 -11.08 -10.83
C ALA A 65 -1.86 -9.61 -11.26
N ASN A 66 -1.03 -8.77 -10.64
CA ASN A 66 -0.90 -7.36 -11.00
C ASN A 66 -0.33 -7.13 -12.41
N LEU A 67 0.39 -8.10 -12.99
CA LEU A 67 0.96 -7.95 -14.34
C LEU A 67 -0.11 -7.92 -15.43
N VAL A 68 -1.22 -8.61 -15.21
CA VAL A 68 -2.29 -8.79 -16.18
C VAL A 68 -3.54 -7.98 -15.84
N ARG A 69 -3.58 -7.36 -14.67
CA ARG A 69 -4.72 -6.57 -14.22
C ARG A 69 -4.96 -5.37 -15.14
N SER A 70 -6.22 -5.14 -15.51
CA SER A 70 -6.67 -3.99 -16.27
C SER A 70 -7.63 -3.15 -15.43
N GLU A 71 -7.45 -1.84 -15.45
CA GLU A 71 -8.34 -0.90 -14.77
C GLU A 71 -9.72 -0.80 -15.43
N ALA A 72 -9.79 -1.10 -16.72
CA ALA A 72 -11.05 -1.09 -17.48
C ALA A 72 -12.10 -2.10 -16.96
N THR A 73 -11.69 -3.08 -16.16
CA THR A 73 -12.59 -4.07 -15.56
C THR A 73 -13.19 -3.65 -14.21
N LEU A 74 -12.78 -2.49 -13.65
CA LEU A 74 -13.28 -2.02 -12.36
C LEU A 74 -14.69 -1.45 -12.50
N ASN A 75 -15.60 -1.92 -11.63
CA ASN A 75 -16.98 -1.41 -11.60
C ASN A 75 -17.05 -0.10 -10.79
N TYR A 76 -16.72 1.01 -11.41
CA TYR A 76 -16.82 2.33 -10.79
C TYR A 76 -18.26 2.76 -10.45
N GLY A 77 -19.28 2.24 -11.17
CA GLY A 77 -20.69 2.54 -10.93
C GLY A 77 -21.17 2.20 -9.52
N GLN A 78 -20.53 1.23 -8.84
CA GLN A 78 -20.87 0.86 -7.46
C GLN A 78 -20.75 2.04 -6.48
N PHE A 79 -19.79 2.95 -6.71
CA PHE A 79 -19.56 4.11 -5.83
C PHE A 79 -20.62 5.20 -6.01
N LEU A 80 -21.39 5.17 -7.08
CA LEU A 80 -22.49 6.13 -7.36
C LEU A 80 -23.86 5.59 -6.94
N SER A 81 -23.93 4.40 -6.36
CA SER A 81 -25.17 3.78 -5.86
C SER A 81 -25.79 4.58 -4.70
N LYS A 82 -27.10 4.44 -4.51
CA LYS A 82 -27.79 5.06 -3.35
C LYS A 82 -27.14 4.67 -2.01
N TYR A 83 -26.70 3.42 -1.90
CA TYR A 83 -26.01 2.92 -0.70
C TYR A 83 -24.69 3.68 -0.46
N SER A 84 -23.83 3.78 -1.49
CA SER A 84 -22.54 4.47 -1.38
C SER A 84 -22.69 5.95 -1.05
N VAL A 85 -23.66 6.62 -1.71
CA VAL A 85 -23.99 8.03 -1.41
C VAL A 85 -24.48 8.20 0.04
N HIS A 86 -25.36 7.32 0.52
CA HIS A 86 -25.82 7.35 1.90
C HIS A 86 -24.67 7.13 2.91
N LYS A 87 -23.82 6.13 2.65
CA LYS A 87 -22.63 5.86 3.47
C LYS A 87 -21.70 7.07 3.54
N ALA A 88 -21.47 7.73 2.39
CA ALA A 88 -20.64 8.94 2.31
C ALA A 88 -21.25 10.13 3.07
N LYS A 89 -22.57 10.34 3.02
CA LYS A 89 -23.25 11.39 3.81
C LYS A 89 -23.09 11.15 5.31
N ARG A 90 -23.30 9.92 5.77
CA ARG A 90 -23.07 9.57 7.18
C ARG A 90 -21.61 9.74 7.62
N TYR A 91 -20.67 9.55 6.71
CA TYR A 91 -19.25 9.81 6.98
C TYR A 91 -19.00 11.31 7.15
N ILE A 92 -19.59 12.16 6.31
CA ILE A 92 -19.52 13.63 6.46
C ILE A 92 -20.08 14.05 7.83
N GLU A 93 -21.23 13.52 8.24
CA GLU A 93 -21.82 13.79 9.55
C GLU A 93 -20.91 13.37 10.70
N ARG A 94 -20.31 12.17 10.61
CA ARG A 94 -19.46 11.60 11.67
C ARG A 94 -18.13 12.34 11.83
N HIS A 95 -17.52 12.76 10.72
CA HIS A 95 -16.18 13.37 10.67
C HIS A 95 -16.24 14.85 10.31
N GLY A 96 -17.38 15.51 10.58
CA GLY A 96 -17.65 16.90 10.20
C GLY A 96 -16.58 17.86 10.68
N THR A 97 -16.12 17.74 11.93
CA THR A 97 -15.07 18.59 12.51
C THR A 97 -13.78 18.49 11.71
N SER A 98 -13.22 17.28 11.53
CA SER A 98 -11.95 17.08 10.79
C SER A 98 -12.06 17.48 9.32
N LEU A 99 -13.23 17.29 8.70
CA LEU A 99 -13.50 17.70 7.33
C LEU A 99 -13.55 19.22 7.20
N GLU A 100 -14.16 19.92 8.16
CA GLU A 100 -14.23 21.37 8.15
C GLU A 100 -12.86 22.01 8.45
N GLU A 101 -12.10 21.48 9.40
CA GLU A 101 -10.72 21.91 9.66
C GLU A 101 -9.83 21.72 8.43
N ALA A 102 -9.97 20.58 7.73
CA ALA A 102 -9.25 20.35 6.48
C ALA A 102 -9.67 21.33 5.37
N ASN A 103 -10.97 21.64 5.27
CA ASN A 103 -11.48 22.65 4.34
C ASN A 103 -10.90 24.03 4.62
N GLN A 104 -10.93 24.49 5.87
CA GLN A 104 -10.37 25.78 6.28
C GLN A 104 -8.86 25.87 6.02
N ARG A 105 -8.12 24.78 6.29
CA ARG A 105 -6.66 24.74 6.16
C ARG A 105 -6.20 24.59 4.72
N PHE A 106 -6.92 23.83 3.90
CA PHE A 106 -6.45 23.40 2.56
C PHE A 106 -7.34 23.90 1.42
N GLY A 107 -8.54 24.44 1.69
CA GLY A 107 -9.45 24.95 0.67
C GLY A 107 -10.02 23.85 -0.24
N VAL A 108 -10.29 22.67 0.31
CA VAL A 108 -10.88 21.53 -0.42
C VAL A 108 -12.18 21.14 0.27
N GLU A 109 -13.26 21.18 -0.48
CA GLU A 109 -14.62 20.95 0.03
C GLU A 109 -14.79 19.53 0.58
N PRO A 110 -15.45 19.33 1.74
CA PRO A 110 -15.71 18.02 2.35
C PRO A 110 -16.23 16.95 1.38
N PRO A 111 -17.21 17.24 0.48
CA PRO A 111 -17.69 16.26 -0.49
C PRO A 111 -16.60 15.66 -1.38
N VAL A 112 -15.59 16.46 -1.74
CA VAL A 112 -14.49 16.01 -2.62
C VAL A 112 -13.56 15.05 -1.89
N VAL A 113 -13.13 15.41 -0.67
CA VAL A 113 -12.29 14.55 0.18
C VAL A 113 -12.98 13.22 0.44
N VAL A 114 -14.27 13.25 0.80
CA VAL A 114 -15.06 12.05 1.07
C VAL A 114 -15.26 11.20 -0.18
N ALA A 115 -15.44 11.82 -1.35
CA ALA A 115 -15.54 11.07 -2.61
C ALA A 115 -14.23 10.32 -2.95
N VAL A 116 -13.07 10.93 -2.73
CA VAL A 116 -11.77 10.25 -2.88
C VAL A 116 -11.69 9.06 -1.92
N LEU A 117 -11.91 9.27 -0.61
CA LEU A 117 -11.82 8.20 0.40
C LEU A 117 -12.84 7.07 0.17
N MET A 118 -14.03 7.39 -0.40
CA MET A 118 -15.01 6.38 -0.77
C MET A 118 -14.52 5.49 -1.91
N VAL A 119 -13.92 6.07 -2.95
CA VAL A 119 -13.44 5.30 -4.10
C VAL A 119 -12.20 4.49 -3.74
N GLU A 120 -11.30 5.01 -2.90
CA GLU A 120 -10.08 4.33 -2.52
C GLU A 120 -10.33 3.10 -1.64
N THR A 121 -11.07 3.26 -0.55
CA THR A 121 -11.18 2.22 0.48
C THR A 121 -12.59 2.01 1.02
N ALA A 122 -13.61 2.52 0.33
CA ALA A 122 -14.96 2.61 0.89
C ALA A 122 -14.94 3.25 2.30
N LEU A 123 -14.24 4.39 2.43
CA LEU A 123 -14.10 5.15 3.68
C LEU A 123 -13.39 4.34 4.80
N GLY A 124 -12.29 3.70 4.45
CA GLY A 124 -11.47 2.92 5.39
C GLY A 124 -11.96 1.49 5.66
N THR A 125 -13.04 1.04 4.98
CA THR A 125 -13.53 -0.33 5.17
C THR A 125 -12.58 -1.39 4.57
N TYR A 126 -11.86 -1.05 3.49
CA TYR A 126 -10.98 -1.94 2.75
C TYR A 126 -9.62 -1.29 2.46
N PRO A 127 -8.78 -1.02 3.48
CA PRO A 127 -7.51 -0.30 3.30
C PRO A 127 -6.41 -1.17 2.67
N GLY A 128 -6.70 -2.41 2.35
CA GLY A 128 -5.76 -3.40 1.83
C GLY A 128 -5.59 -4.59 2.78
N LYS A 129 -5.01 -5.68 2.26
CA LYS A 129 -4.86 -6.93 3.01
C LYS A 129 -3.46 -7.56 2.89
N TYR A 130 -2.57 -6.91 2.15
CA TYR A 130 -1.22 -7.43 1.93
C TYR A 130 -0.22 -6.67 2.79
N GLN A 131 0.73 -7.35 3.38
CA GLN A 131 1.85 -6.69 4.06
C GLN A 131 2.65 -5.89 3.03
N THR A 132 2.62 -4.58 3.18
CA THR A 132 3.19 -3.64 2.20
C THR A 132 4.66 -3.90 1.96
N ILE A 133 5.40 -4.25 3.01
CA ILE A 133 6.83 -4.56 2.91
C ILE A 133 7.10 -5.77 2.02
N ASN A 134 6.30 -6.84 2.13
CA ASN A 134 6.47 -8.05 1.33
C ASN A 134 6.15 -7.79 -0.14
N VAL A 135 5.06 -7.07 -0.43
CA VAL A 135 4.66 -6.70 -1.79
C VAL A 135 5.75 -5.84 -2.46
N LEU A 136 6.19 -4.78 -1.77
CA LEU A 136 7.18 -3.85 -2.32
C LEU A 136 8.56 -4.50 -2.47
N SER A 137 8.99 -5.34 -1.51
CA SER A 137 10.24 -6.10 -1.60
C SER A 137 10.22 -7.08 -2.77
N THR A 138 9.13 -7.84 -2.94
CA THR A 138 8.98 -8.78 -4.08
C THR A 138 9.05 -8.04 -5.42
N MET A 139 8.35 -6.92 -5.55
CA MET A 139 8.42 -6.12 -6.77
C MET A 139 9.79 -5.50 -6.98
N ALA A 140 10.49 -5.06 -5.93
CA ALA A 140 11.82 -4.47 -6.03
C ALA A 140 12.86 -5.46 -6.58
N VAL A 141 12.78 -6.75 -6.15
CA VAL A 141 13.68 -7.80 -6.64
C VAL A 141 13.20 -8.50 -7.91
N SER A 142 12.07 -8.12 -8.48
CA SER A 142 11.47 -8.76 -9.66
C SER A 142 12.30 -8.65 -10.95
N GLN A 143 13.38 -7.85 -10.95
CA GLN A 143 14.35 -7.80 -12.04
C GLN A 143 15.33 -8.97 -12.00
N GLU A 144 15.55 -9.59 -10.86
CA GLU A 144 16.41 -10.75 -10.72
C GLU A 144 15.84 -11.94 -11.49
N PRO A 145 16.62 -12.60 -12.35
CA PRO A 145 16.12 -13.68 -13.20
C PRO A 145 15.38 -14.78 -12.42
N ALA A 146 15.94 -15.22 -11.29
CA ALA A 146 15.35 -16.27 -10.46
C ALA A 146 13.98 -15.88 -9.88
N VAL A 147 13.83 -14.65 -9.40
CA VAL A 147 12.57 -14.14 -8.86
C VAL A 147 11.55 -13.93 -9.97
N ARG A 148 11.99 -13.38 -11.12
CA ARG A 148 11.13 -13.19 -12.30
C ARG A 148 10.54 -14.50 -12.79
N GLU A 149 11.34 -15.57 -12.87
CA GLU A 149 10.82 -16.89 -13.25
C GLU A 149 9.78 -17.42 -12.26
N LYS A 150 9.99 -17.25 -10.96
CA LYS A 150 9.01 -17.60 -9.93
C LYS A 150 7.71 -16.82 -10.09
N ILE A 151 7.77 -15.50 -10.38
CA ILE A 151 6.58 -14.67 -10.64
C ILE A 151 5.83 -15.19 -11.89
N PHE A 152 6.53 -15.53 -12.97
CA PHE A 152 5.88 -16.09 -14.16
C PHE A 152 5.30 -17.49 -13.93
N ALA A 153 5.94 -18.31 -13.10
CA ALA A 153 5.41 -19.61 -12.69
C ALA A 153 4.14 -19.49 -11.83
N ALA A 154 4.00 -18.41 -11.08
CA ALA A 154 2.81 -18.14 -10.26
C ALA A 154 1.59 -17.63 -11.06
N LEU A 155 1.73 -17.32 -12.37
CA LEU A 155 0.59 -16.99 -13.22
C LEU A 155 -0.26 -18.23 -13.51
N THR A 156 -1.58 -18.07 -13.47
CA THR A 156 -2.50 -19.09 -13.97
C THR A 156 -2.39 -19.23 -15.50
N GLU A 157 -2.86 -20.34 -16.06
CA GLU A 157 -2.85 -20.54 -17.51
C GLU A 157 -3.67 -19.47 -18.27
N GLU A 158 -4.78 -19.03 -17.68
CA GLU A 158 -5.58 -17.92 -18.22
C GLU A 158 -4.77 -16.61 -18.20
N GLN A 159 -4.10 -16.31 -17.10
CA GLN A 159 -3.29 -15.09 -16.97
C GLN A 159 -2.10 -15.06 -17.93
N LYS A 160 -1.48 -16.21 -18.23
CA LYS A 160 -0.41 -16.31 -19.22
C LYS A 160 -0.86 -15.96 -20.64
N GLN A 161 -2.14 -16.18 -20.95
CA GLN A 161 -2.73 -15.86 -22.25
C GLN A 161 -3.10 -14.38 -22.38
N MET A 162 -3.30 -13.65 -21.27
CA MET A 162 -3.74 -12.25 -21.30
C MET A 162 -2.67 -11.28 -21.83
N GLN A 163 -1.39 -11.60 -21.64
CA GLN A 163 -0.27 -10.73 -22.03
C GLN A 163 0.95 -11.55 -22.42
N SER A 164 1.71 -11.07 -23.41
CA SER A 164 2.98 -11.72 -23.77
C SER A 164 4.03 -11.58 -22.66
N ARG A 165 4.90 -12.56 -22.53
CA ARG A 165 6.00 -12.58 -21.57
C ARG A 165 6.93 -11.35 -21.70
N ALA A 166 7.15 -10.88 -22.94
CA ALA A 166 7.95 -9.67 -23.18
C ALA A 166 7.30 -8.42 -22.58
N VAL A 167 5.98 -8.25 -22.74
CA VAL A 167 5.22 -7.14 -22.15
C VAL A 167 5.26 -7.22 -20.62
N MET A 168 5.04 -8.40 -20.05
CA MET A 168 5.11 -8.62 -18.61
C MET A 168 6.51 -8.31 -18.05
N SER A 169 7.58 -8.76 -18.72
CA SER A 169 8.97 -8.46 -18.34
C SER A 169 9.24 -6.95 -18.32
N LYS A 170 8.80 -6.21 -19.34
CA LYS A 170 8.94 -4.75 -19.40
C LYS A 170 8.18 -4.05 -18.26
N ARG A 171 6.99 -4.56 -17.92
CA ARG A 171 6.20 -4.04 -16.78
C ARG A 171 6.92 -4.29 -15.45
N LEU A 172 7.47 -5.49 -15.22
CA LEU A 172 8.26 -5.79 -14.02
C LEU A 172 9.45 -4.86 -13.88
N THR A 173 10.25 -4.68 -14.93
CA THR A 173 11.41 -3.78 -14.92
C THR A 173 11.01 -2.35 -14.52
N LYS A 174 9.94 -1.82 -15.11
CA LYS A 174 9.46 -0.47 -14.78
C LYS A 174 8.96 -0.37 -13.33
N ARG A 175 8.27 -1.40 -12.86
CA ARG A 175 7.69 -1.43 -11.50
C ARG A 175 8.76 -1.63 -10.43
N ALA A 176 9.79 -2.43 -10.69
CA ALA A 176 10.84 -2.72 -9.72
C ALA A 176 11.53 -1.47 -9.19
N SER A 177 11.95 -0.56 -10.08
CA SER A 177 12.60 0.70 -9.69
C SER A 177 11.65 1.61 -8.89
N ARG A 178 10.35 1.65 -9.26
CA ARG A 178 9.34 2.40 -8.47
C ARG A 178 9.17 1.77 -7.10
N SER A 179 8.95 0.46 -7.05
CA SER A 179 8.69 -0.25 -5.80
C SER A 179 9.86 -0.22 -4.84
N TYR A 180 11.09 -0.18 -5.35
CA TYR A 180 12.28 0.06 -4.53
C TYR A 180 12.24 1.44 -3.82
N ARG A 181 11.82 2.50 -4.52
CA ARG A 181 11.64 3.82 -3.88
C ARG A 181 10.53 3.82 -2.84
N GLU A 182 9.41 3.16 -3.16
CA GLU A 182 8.30 3.04 -2.22
C GLU A 182 8.68 2.18 -0.99
N LEU A 183 9.50 1.15 -1.19
CA LEU A 183 10.05 0.33 -0.10
C LEU A 183 10.92 1.17 0.85
N LYS A 184 11.82 1.99 0.31
CA LYS A 184 12.60 2.93 1.14
C LYS A 184 11.70 3.87 1.92
N ALA A 185 10.68 4.40 1.26
CA ALA A 185 9.75 5.34 1.87
C ALA A 185 8.94 4.70 3.00
N VAL A 186 8.42 3.46 2.84
CA VAL A 186 7.67 2.79 3.89
C VAL A 186 8.54 2.38 5.07
N LEU A 187 9.80 1.98 4.84
CA LEU A 187 10.74 1.67 5.91
C LEU A 187 11.09 2.92 6.73
N ASN A 188 11.36 4.04 6.05
CA ASN A 188 11.61 5.32 6.71
C ASN A 188 10.36 5.83 7.48
N TYR A 189 9.18 5.68 6.89
CA TYR A 189 7.92 6.04 7.55
C TYR A 189 7.70 5.22 8.82
N ALA A 190 7.87 3.91 8.75
CA ALA A 190 7.73 3.01 9.88
C ALA A 190 8.74 3.35 10.99
N HIS A 191 10.01 3.52 10.63
CA HIS A 191 11.08 3.87 11.58
C HIS A 191 10.84 5.23 12.25
N LYS A 192 10.49 6.26 11.47
CA LYS A 192 10.24 7.62 11.97
C LYS A 192 9.07 7.71 12.95
N ASN A 193 8.06 6.87 12.77
CA ASN A 193 6.84 6.88 13.59
C ASN A 193 6.80 5.75 14.63
N ASP A 194 7.89 4.98 14.79
CA ASP A 194 7.97 3.83 15.70
C ASP A 194 6.87 2.80 15.45
N ILE A 195 6.62 2.51 14.16
CA ILE A 195 5.63 1.54 13.70
C ILE A 195 6.34 0.25 13.27
N ASP A 196 5.85 -0.91 13.73
CA ASP A 196 6.30 -2.19 13.18
C ASP A 196 5.91 -2.28 11.69
N PRO A 197 6.88 -2.36 10.74
CA PRO A 197 6.59 -2.38 9.31
C PRO A 197 5.71 -3.56 8.88
N PHE A 198 5.63 -4.64 9.66
CA PHE A 198 4.76 -5.79 9.39
C PHE A 198 3.29 -5.56 9.75
N THR A 199 2.98 -4.50 10.49
CA THR A 199 1.60 -4.07 10.77
C THR A 199 1.02 -3.16 9.68
N ILE A 200 1.85 -2.71 8.73
CA ILE A 200 1.43 -1.85 7.63
C ILE A 200 0.85 -2.72 6.49
N PHE A 201 -0.46 -2.79 6.45
CA PHE A 201 -1.18 -3.45 5.37
C PHE A 201 -1.60 -2.46 4.28
N GLY A 202 -1.61 -2.94 3.04
CA GLY A 202 -1.94 -2.09 1.90
C GLY A 202 -2.50 -2.88 0.71
N SER A 203 -2.57 -2.19 -0.42
CA SER A 203 -3.01 -2.78 -1.69
C SER A 203 -1.96 -3.73 -2.28
N SER A 204 -2.36 -4.45 -3.30
CA SER A 204 -1.45 -5.29 -4.10
C SER A 204 -0.37 -4.50 -4.87
N GLU A 205 -0.45 -3.18 -4.91
CA GLU A 205 0.56 -2.28 -5.51
C GLU A 205 1.38 -1.53 -4.43
N GLY A 206 1.13 -1.79 -3.14
CA GLY A 206 1.84 -1.19 -2.02
C GLY A 206 1.33 0.19 -1.60
N ALA A 207 0.15 0.59 -2.01
CA ALA A 207 -0.52 1.78 -1.49
C ALA A 207 -1.11 1.50 -0.11
N ILE A 208 -1.05 2.46 0.83
CA ILE A 208 -1.37 2.26 2.24
C ILE A 208 -2.41 3.24 2.78
N GLY A 209 -3.09 2.79 3.83
CA GLY A 209 -4.03 3.58 4.60
C GLY A 209 -5.37 3.84 3.91
N ILE A 210 -6.22 4.61 4.57
CA ILE A 210 -7.55 5.00 4.07
C ILE A 210 -7.46 5.76 2.73
N PRO A 211 -6.47 6.65 2.52
CA PRO A 211 -6.31 7.41 1.29
C PRO A 211 -5.55 6.65 0.18
N GLN A 212 -5.08 5.43 0.43
CA GLN A 212 -4.28 4.64 -0.52
C GLN A 212 -3.08 5.40 -1.10
N PHE A 213 -2.35 6.10 -0.25
CA PHE A 213 -1.13 6.76 -0.68
C PHE A 213 -0.02 5.74 -0.97
N LEU A 214 0.73 5.99 -2.03
CA LEU A 214 2.05 5.38 -2.13
C LEU A 214 2.92 5.92 -0.98
N PRO A 215 3.76 5.07 -0.35
CA PRO A 215 4.56 5.48 0.80
C PRO A 215 5.37 6.78 0.60
N SER A 216 5.93 7.00 -0.60
CA SER A 216 6.66 8.23 -0.93
C SER A 216 5.79 9.50 -0.88
N ASN A 217 4.47 9.38 -1.02
CA ASN A 217 3.56 10.51 -0.94
C ASN A 217 3.34 10.98 0.51
N ILE A 218 3.62 10.13 1.51
CA ILE A 218 3.39 10.47 2.92
C ILE A 218 4.27 11.65 3.35
N GLU A 219 5.55 11.64 2.97
CA GLU A 219 6.48 12.72 3.31
C GLU A 219 6.02 14.07 2.74
N HIS A 220 5.50 14.07 1.52
CA HIS A 220 5.09 15.29 0.84
C HIS A 220 3.69 15.77 1.22
N TYR A 221 2.74 14.85 1.32
CA TYR A 221 1.33 15.16 1.41
C TYR A 221 0.67 14.71 2.71
N GLY A 222 1.28 13.78 3.45
CA GLY A 222 0.77 13.34 4.75
C GLY A 222 0.65 14.52 5.72
N ARG A 223 -0.42 14.53 6.50
CA ARG A 223 -0.67 15.55 7.52
C ARG A 223 -1.24 14.91 8.77
N ASP A 224 -0.72 15.34 9.88
CA ASP A 224 -1.31 15.16 11.19
C ASP A 224 -2.60 15.99 11.24
N GLY A 225 -3.72 15.32 11.31
CA GLY A 225 -5.05 15.89 11.26
C GLY A 225 -5.72 15.98 12.62
N ASP A 226 -5.28 15.21 13.62
CA ASP A 226 -5.79 15.25 15.01
C ASP A 226 -4.84 15.94 15.99
N GLY A 227 -3.62 16.29 15.54
CA GLY A 227 -2.65 17.04 16.31
C GLY A 227 -1.87 16.20 17.33
N ASP A 228 -1.81 14.87 17.16
CA ASP A 228 -1.07 13.95 18.05
C ASP A 228 0.46 13.94 17.82
N GLY A 229 0.93 14.64 16.78
CA GLY A 229 2.34 14.73 16.39
C GLY A 229 2.80 13.61 15.46
N ARG A 230 1.93 12.75 15.01
CA ARG A 230 2.22 11.63 14.10
C ARG A 230 1.38 11.76 12.82
N ILE A 231 1.70 10.94 11.83
CA ILE A 231 0.90 10.82 10.61
C ILE A 231 0.51 9.35 10.49
N ASP A 232 -0.73 9.03 10.85
CA ASP A 232 -1.30 7.70 10.69
C ASP A 232 -2.39 7.69 9.61
N LEU A 233 -2.06 7.20 8.43
CA LEU A 233 -3.02 7.12 7.32
C LEU A 233 -4.16 6.11 7.53
N PHE A 234 -4.13 5.32 8.61
CA PHE A 234 -5.25 4.48 9.03
C PHE A 234 -6.18 5.22 10.02
N ASN A 235 -5.77 6.40 10.49
CA ASN A 235 -6.59 7.33 11.26
C ASN A 235 -7.39 8.23 10.31
N HIS A 236 -8.67 8.45 10.60
CA HIS A 236 -9.56 9.24 9.73
C HIS A 236 -9.18 10.72 9.64
N PRO A 237 -8.91 11.46 10.74
CA PRO A 237 -8.44 12.85 10.68
C PRO A 237 -7.20 13.03 9.79
N ASP A 238 -6.19 12.17 9.93
CA ASP A 238 -4.96 12.25 9.14
C ASP A 238 -5.21 11.94 7.67
N ALA A 239 -6.01 10.93 7.39
CA ALA A 239 -6.40 10.58 6.03
C ALA A 239 -7.14 11.72 5.34
N ILE A 240 -8.08 12.38 6.05
CA ILE A 240 -8.85 13.54 5.58
C ILE A 240 -7.89 14.70 5.29
N ALA A 241 -7.06 15.08 6.24
CA ALA A 241 -6.10 16.17 6.11
C ALA A 241 -5.09 15.92 4.99
N SER A 242 -4.62 14.67 4.85
CA SER A 242 -3.67 14.25 3.82
C SER A 242 -4.27 14.33 2.42
N VAL A 243 -5.50 13.85 2.20
CA VAL A 243 -6.20 13.97 0.92
C VAL A 243 -6.42 15.44 0.55
N ALA A 244 -6.90 16.25 1.48
CA ALA A 244 -7.11 17.66 1.25
C ALA A 244 -5.79 18.37 0.90
N ASN A 245 -4.71 18.09 1.62
CA ASN A 245 -3.40 18.66 1.31
C ASN A 245 -2.84 18.19 -0.04
N PHE A 246 -3.06 16.93 -0.44
CA PHE A 246 -2.70 16.44 -1.76
C PHE A 246 -3.40 17.24 -2.87
N LEU A 247 -4.71 17.40 -2.78
CA LEU A 247 -5.49 18.14 -3.77
C LEU A 247 -5.11 19.62 -3.82
N ARG A 248 -4.90 20.27 -2.65
CA ARG A 248 -4.37 21.64 -2.57
C ARG A 248 -3.01 21.77 -3.26
N ALA A 249 -2.07 20.86 -3.00
CA ALA A 249 -0.74 20.86 -3.61
C ALA A 249 -0.80 20.77 -5.15
N HIS A 250 -1.85 20.09 -5.67
CA HIS A 250 -2.14 20.00 -7.10
C HIS A 250 -3.10 21.09 -7.60
N ARG A 251 -3.17 22.22 -6.86
CA ARG A 251 -3.86 23.46 -7.25
C ARG A 251 -5.39 23.35 -7.29
N TRP A 252 -6.02 22.55 -6.45
CA TRP A 252 -7.48 22.43 -6.36
C TRP A 252 -8.17 23.79 -6.26
N GLY A 253 -7.76 24.65 -5.35
CA GLY A 253 -8.33 25.98 -5.14
C GLY A 253 -8.11 26.99 -6.28
N LYS A 254 -7.28 26.64 -7.29
CA LYS A 254 -7.07 27.48 -8.51
C LYS A 254 -7.83 26.92 -9.71
N ALA A 255 -8.32 25.69 -9.63
CA ALA A 255 -9.05 25.04 -10.70
C ALA A 255 -10.47 25.64 -10.83
N GLN A 256 -10.78 26.12 -12.02
CA GLN A 256 -12.09 26.70 -12.30
C GLN A 256 -12.92 25.77 -13.20
N GLY A 257 -14.14 25.49 -12.72
CA GLY A 257 -15.08 24.62 -13.42
C GLY A 257 -14.67 23.13 -13.47
N ASP A 258 -15.58 22.33 -13.90
CA ASP A 258 -15.54 20.86 -13.83
C ASP A 258 -14.32 20.25 -14.51
N LYS A 259 -13.94 20.77 -15.68
CA LYS A 259 -12.83 20.25 -16.48
C LYS A 259 -11.48 20.38 -15.76
N GLU A 260 -11.24 21.51 -15.11
CA GLU A 260 -9.98 21.73 -14.39
C GLU A 260 -9.93 20.96 -13.08
N LYS A 261 -11.05 20.92 -12.34
CA LYS A 261 -11.16 20.12 -11.11
C LYS A 261 -10.96 18.63 -11.38
N LYS A 262 -11.53 18.08 -12.44
CA LYS A 262 -11.26 16.70 -12.89
C LYS A 262 -9.79 16.47 -13.25
N LYS A 263 -9.10 17.43 -13.85
CA LYS A 263 -7.64 17.35 -14.09
C LYS A 263 -6.85 17.25 -12.79
N VAL A 264 -7.27 17.94 -11.74
CA VAL A 264 -6.63 17.82 -10.42
C VAL A 264 -6.82 16.43 -9.85
N ILE A 265 -8.02 15.85 -9.96
CA ILE A 265 -8.28 14.46 -9.51
C ILE A 265 -7.41 13.44 -10.27
N LEU A 266 -7.09 13.69 -11.55
CA LEU A 266 -6.21 12.83 -12.35
C LEU A 266 -4.76 12.77 -11.83
N TYR A 267 -4.31 13.70 -10.98
CA TYR A 267 -3.02 13.55 -10.28
C TYR A 267 -3.08 12.47 -9.20
N TYR A 268 -4.26 12.25 -8.61
CA TYR A 268 -4.46 11.17 -7.64
C TYR A 268 -4.45 9.80 -8.31
N ASN A 269 -5.24 9.65 -9.35
CA ASN A 269 -5.26 8.47 -10.20
C ASN A 269 -5.47 8.88 -11.66
N ARG A 270 -4.61 8.39 -12.56
CA ARG A 270 -4.59 8.78 -14.00
C ARG A 270 -5.74 8.20 -14.82
N SER A 271 -6.70 7.55 -14.19
CA SER A 271 -7.89 7.00 -14.83
C SER A 271 -8.98 8.06 -15.00
N ILE A 272 -9.46 8.21 -16.20
CA ILE A 272 -10.61 9.08 -16.50
C ILE A 272 -11.85 8.56 -15.77
N TYR A 273 -12.06 7.25 -15.72
CA TYR A 273 -13.18 6.62 -15.00
C TYR A 273 -13.14 6.93 -13.52
N TYR A 274 -11.96 6.90 -12.92
CA TYR A 274 -11.75 7.31 -11.54
C TYR A 274 -12.13 8.78 -11.33
N ALA A 275 -11.57 9.67 -12.13
CA ALA A 275 -11.78 11.11 -11.99
C ALA A 275 -13.26 11.49 -12.17
N ASP A 276 -13.93 10.89 -13.15
CA ASP A 276 -15.37 11.10 -13.37
C ASP A 276 -16.21 10.57 -12.20
N THR A 277 -15.85 9.43 -11.65
CA THR A 277 -16.56 8.84 -10.49
C THR A 277 -16.42 9.69 -9.24
N VAL A 278 -15.17 10.06 -8.88
CA VAL A 278 -14.91 10.93 -7.73
C VAL A 278 -15.65 12.25 -7.88
N PHE A 279 -15.56 12.90 -9.05
CA PHE A 279 -16.19 14.17 -9.31
C PHE A 279 -17.73 14.07 -9.24
N THR A 280 -18.33 13.07 -9.88
CA THR A 280 -19.79 12.85 -9.86
C THR A 280 -20.29 12.55 -8.44
N LEU A 281 -19.54 11.74 -7.68
CA LEU A 281 -19.90 11.46 -6.29
C LEU A 281 -19.84 12.73 -5.44
N ALA A 282 -18.79 13.54 -5.57
CA ALA A 282 -18.65 14.81 -4.87
C ALA A 282 -19.82 15.77 -5.18
N GLN A 283 -20.23 15.90 -6.45
CA GLN A 283 -21.42 16.69 -6.81
C GLN A 283 -22.70 16.17 -6.16
N LYS A 284 -22.93 14.84 -6.16
CA LYS A 284 -24.09 14.23 -5.48
C LYS A 284 -24.11 14.54 -3.96
N LEU A 285 -22.94 14.54 -3.33
CA LEU A 285 -22.78 14.87 -1.91
C LEU A 285 -23.01 16.36 -1.65
N ASN A 286 -22.65 17.22 -2.60
CA ASN A 286 -22.87 18.68 -2.54
C ASN A 286 -24.30 19.12 -2.95
N GLY A 287 -25.25 18.19 -3.06
CA GLY A 287 -26.62 18.49 -3.46
C GLY A 287 -26.75 18.86 -4.94
N ASN A 288 -25.87 18.34 -5.79
CA ASN A 288 -25.73 18.65 -7.21
C ASN A 288 -25.39 20.11 -7.52
N LYS A 289 -24.85 20.84 -6.53
CA LYS A 289 -24.31 22.18 -6.74
C LYS A 289 -22.89 22.08 -7.34
N PRO A 290 -22.42 23.11 -8.05
CA PRO A 290 -21.02 23.20 -8.46
C PRO A 290 -20.05 23.02 -7.27
N LEU A 291 -18.92 22.39 -7.54
CA LEU A 291 -17.81 22.23 -6.58
C LEU A 291 -16.86 23.42 -6.65
#